data_ed743528548792a52a41aa98bd3250d5
#
_entry.id   ed743528548792a52a41aa98bd3250d5
#
_cell.length_a   1.000
_cell.length_b   1.000
_cell.length_c   1.000
_cell.angle_alpha   90.00
_cell.angle_beta   90.00
_cell.angle_gamma   90.00
#
_symmetry.space_group_name_H-M   'P 1'
#
loop_
_entity.id
_entity.type
_entity.pdbx_description
1 polymer ?
#
loop_
_entity_poly.entity_id
_entity_poly.type
_entity_poly.pdbx_seq_one_letter_code
_entity_poly.pdbx_strand_id
1 'polypeptide(L)'
;MNVQLTAIETIYEFCHNWFELRDLEATAAFLSENVSFMGTGQGEAAWGKEAMTEYLRQDISEISEPFSCEISVIYEQAPAESVRNLSAELTLRNTYYTWYLRGFYILALEQGQWKVFGIHMSEPSQNQAGSEHYPQTLVMEHIARQRQELLNDSVPGGMMGGYMEAGFPFYFINRHMLDYLGYENEAEFTADIGGLISNCRHPDDREEVNRLLAAQLAEKDEYAVDYRMKKKDGTYIWVHDLGRRTVAEDGRAAVASVCVDITAQKTAQDEVLHLYNNIPGGVFRCRFDEDFSVIDANDGLFEFIGYSRDEFAAMGNRMSAVIYPEDLSVMAQKLKEQLKYGNTIHNQNRLICKDGSVRWISVKAQLFTEQNGEQHFYC
;
A
#
# COMPACT_ATOMS: atom_id res chain seq x y z
N MET A 1 72.23 -17.51 -5.38
CA MET A 1 71.55 -18.21 -4.25
C MET A 1 70.08 -17.88 -4.38
N ASN A 2 69.26 -18.88 -4.74
CA ASN A 2 67.80 -18.70 -4.67
C ASN A 2 67.47 -18.58 -3.17
N VAL A 3 67.00 -17.41 -2.75
CA VAL A 3 66.47 -17.26 -1.40
C VAL A 3 65.18 -18.08 -1.34
N GLN A 4 65.16 -19.07 -0.46
CA GLN A 4 63.97 -19.90 -0.25
C GLN A 4 62.96 -19.06 0.54
N LEU A 5 61.80 -18.76 -0.08
CA LEU A 5 60.74 -17.99 0.58
C LEU A 5 60.16 -18.79 1.74
N THR A 6 59.79 -18.12 2.80
CA THR A 6 58.93 -18.68 3.87
C THR A 6 57.49 -18.84 3.37
N ALA A 7 56.64 -19.58 4.09
CA ALA A 7 55.24 -19.74 3.73
C ALA A 7 54.49 -18.41 3.68
N ILE A 8 54.79 -17.48 4.62
CA ILE A 8 54.22 -16.15 4.65
C ILE A 8 54.64 -15.33 3.42
N GLU A 9 55.95 -15.28 3.14
CA GLU A 9 56.50 -14.58 1.97
C GLU A 9 55.91 -15.18 0.67
N THR A 10 55.68 -16.46 0.62
CA THR A 10 55.05 -17.11 -0.54
C THR A 10 53.63 -16.59 -0.80
N ILE A 11 52.84 -16.36 0.24
CA ILE A 11 51.50 -15.77 0.08
C ILE A 11 51.56 -14.31 -0.31
N TYR A 12 52.47 -13.53 0.22
CA TYR A 12 52.69 -12.15 -0.21
C TYR A 12 53.03 -12.07 -1.69
N GLU A 13 53.98 -12.87 -2.16
CA GLU A 13 54.37 -12.92 -3.57
C GLU A 13 53.25 -13.48 -4.47
N PHE A 14 52.51 -14.49 -4.03
CA PHE A 14 51.35 -15.02 -4.72
C PHE A 14 50.26 -13.94 -4.95
N CYS A 15 49.89 -13.24 -3.88
CA CYS A 15 48.90 -12.17 -3.96
C CYS A 15 49.40 -10.97 -4.77
N HIS A 16 50.66 -10.59 -4.63
CA HIS A 16 51.30 -9.53 -5.42
C HIS A 16 51.23 -9.84 -6.92
N ASN A 17 51.59 -11.04 -7.35
CA ASN A 17 51.53 -11.42 -8.75
C ASN A 17 50.07 -11.51 -9.26
N TRP A 18 49.13 -12.02 -8.43
CA TRP A 18 47.73 -12.13 -8.82
C TRP A 18 47.04 -10.76 -8.93
N PHE A 19 47.10 -9.95 -7.86
CA PHE A 19 46.30 -8.74 -7.76
C PHE A 19 46.99 -7.48 -8.26
N GLU A 20 48.32 -7.34 -8.04
CA GLU A 20 49.01 -6.10 -8.40
C GLU A 20 49.66 -6.21 -9.78
N LEU A 21 50.39 -7.29 -10.08
CA LEU A 21 51.07 -7.44 -11.37
C LEU A 21 50.16 -8.01 -12.45
N ARG A 22 49.05 -8.69 -12.05
CA ARG A 22 48.14 -9.40 -13.00
C ARG A 22 48.89 -10.38 -13.90
N ASP A 23 49.98 -10.99 -13.37
CA ASP A 23 50.83 -11.93 -14.07
C ASP A 23 50.38 -13.36 -13.86
N LEU A 24 49.67 -13.93 -14.87
CA LEU A 24 49.14 -15.28 -14.84
C LEU A 24 50.21 -16.37 -14.63
N GLU A 25 51.37 -16.27 -15.35
CA GLU A 25 52.42 -17.29 -15.31
C GLU A 25 53.12 -17.26 -13.96
N ALA A 26 53.49 -16.08 -13.47
CA ALA A 26 54.10 -15.91 -12.17
C ALA A 26 53.17 -16.37 -11.04
N THR A 27 51.88 -16.05 -11.10
CA THR A 27 50.88 -16.49 -10.10
C THR A 27 50.74 -18.01 -10.10
N ALA A 28 50.57 -18.63 -11.28
CA ALA A 28 50.40 -20.07 -11.44
C ALA A 28 51.65 -20.86 -10.99
N ALA A 29 52.85 -20.24 -11.01
CA ALA A 29 54.07 -20.88 -10.52
C ALA A 29 54.06 -21.22 -9.01
N PHE A 30 53.26 -20.50 -8.22
CA PHE A 30 53.08 -20.76 -6.80
C PHE A 30 52.07 -21.87 -6.50
N LEU A 31 51.26 -22.31 -7.44
CA LEU A 31 50.21 -23.33 -7.23
C LEU A 31 50.79 -24.73 -7.13
N SER A 32 50.26 -25.53 -6.22
CA SER A 32 50.38 -27.02 -6.21
C SER A 32 49.61 -27.61 -7.37
N GLU A 33 50.06 -28.77 -7.88
CA GLU A 33 49.29 -29.52 -8.90
C GLU A 33 47.90 -29.93 -8.38
N ASN A 34 47.74 -30.10 -7.07
CA ASN A 34 46.49 -30.50 -6.42
C ASN A 34 45.80 -29.34 -5.71
N VAL A 35 45.99 -28.10 -6.15
CA VAL A 35 45.37 -26.94 -5.50
C VAL A 35 43.86 -27.02 -5.51
N SER A 36 43.22 -26.57 -4.42
CA SER A 36 41.78 -26.36 -4.31
C SER A 36 41.49 -24.89 -4.05
N PHE A 37 40.51 -24.37 -4.76
CA PHE A 37 40.05 -22.98 -4.62
C PHE A 37 38.56 -22.93 -4.40
N MET A 38 38.16 -22.03 -3.48
CA MET A 38 36.78 -21.63 -3.26
C MET A 38 36.76 -20.11 -3.10
N GLY A 39 36.08 -19.43 -4.03
CA GLY A 39 35.95 -17.98 -4.08
C GLY A 39 34.77 -17.45 -3.28
N THR A 40 34.43 -16.17 -3.50
CA THR A 40 33.36 -15.43 -2.80
C THR A 40 31.99 -15.63 -3.45
N GLY A 41 31.95 -15.95 -4.75
CA GLY A 41 30.74 -16.07 -5.55
C GLY A 41 30.10 -17.46 -5.47
N GLN A 42 28.81 -17.54 -5.79
CA GLN A 42 28.09 -18.82 -5.87
C GLN A 42 28.62 -19.66 -7.05
N GLY A 43 29.18 -20.84 -6.76
CA GLY A 43 29.74 -21.73 -7.78
C GLY A 43 31.19 -21.42 -8.17
N GLU A 44 31.83 -20.43 -7.54
CA GLU A 44 33.19 -20.02 -7.76
C GLU A 44 34.18 -20.99 -7.08
N ALA A 45 34.57 -22.01 -7.81
CA ALA A 45 35.49 -23.06 -7.30
C ALA A 45 36.35 -23.63 -8.43
N ALA A 46 37.60 -24.02 -8.08
CA ALA A 46 38.52 -24.71 -8.99
C ALA A 46 39.26 -25.84 -8.28
N TRP A 47 39.42 -26.96 -8.99
CA TRP A 47 40.07 -28.16 -8.47
C TRP A 47 41.23 -28.57 -9.39
N GLY A 48 42.44 -28.56 -8.85
CA GLY A 48 43.68 -28.78 -9.58
C GLY A 48 44.23 -27.51 -10.25
N LYS A 49 45.54 -27.58 -10.58
CA LYS A 49 46.28 -26.42 -11.08
C LYS A 49 45.76 -25.91 -12.42
N GLU A 50 45.35 -26.81 -13.33
CA GLU A 50 44.83 -26.45 -14.64
C GLU A 50 43.54 -25.62 -14.51
N ALA A 51 42.56 -26.10 -13.71
CA ALA A 51 41.31 -25.40 -13.48
C ALA A 51 41.52 -24.06 -12.76
N MET A 52 42.44 -24.02 -11.78
CA MET A 52 42.75 -22.77 -11.09
C MET A 52 43.48 -21.77 -12.02
N THR A 53 44.34 -22.22 -12.92
CA THR A 53 45.00 -21.37 -13.89
C THR A 53 43.99 -20.77 -14.90
N GLU A 54 42.98 -21.55 -15.29
CA GLU A 54 41.89 -21.07 -16.13
C GLU A 54 41.04 -20.01 -15.41
N TYR A 55 40.73 -20.26 -14.14
CA TYR A 55 40.04 -19.28 -13.28
C TYR A 55 40.84 -17.96 -13.20
N LEU A 56 42.14 -18.02 -12.93
CA LEU A 56 43.01 -16.84 -12.89
C LEU A 56 43.06 -16.11 -14.23
N ARG A 57 43.06 -16.82 -15.35
CA ARG A 57 43.02 -16.22 -16.69
C ARG A 57 41.73 -15.44 -16.91
N GLN A 58 40.59 -16.02 -16.51
CA GLN A 58 39.30 -15.35 -16.62
C GLN A 58 39.22 -14.12 -15.72
N ASP A 59 39.60 -14.23 -14.45
CA ASP A 59 39.64 -13.10 -13.49
C ASP A 59 40.52 -11.93 -14.01
N ILE A 60 41.71 -12.23 -14.52
CA ILE A 60 42.62 -11.21 -15.08
C ILE A 60 42.03 -10.58 -16.36
N SER A 61 41.28 -11.34 -17.16
CA SER A 61 40.65 -10.81 -18.37
C SER A 61 39.44 -9.93 -18.10
N GLU A 62 38.64 -10.27 -17.08
CA GLU A 62 37.45 -9.52 -16.67
C GLU A 62 37.79 -8.18 -16.03
N ILE A 63 38.84 -8.15 -15.18
CA ILE A 63 39.34 -6.95 -14.54
C ILE A 63 40.83 -6.81 -14.83
N SER A 64 41.17 -6.17 -15.94
CA SER A 64 42.56 -6.00 -16.36
C SER A 64 43.32 -4.91 -15.57
N GLU A 65 42.60 -3.99 -14.90
CA GLU A 65 43.23 -2.94 -14.10
C GLU A 65 43.83 -3.53 -12.82
N PRO A 66 45.13 -3.24 -12.53
CA PRO A 66 45.76 -3.71 -11.31
C PRO A 66 45.11 -3.16 -10.03
N PHE A 67 45.13 -3.96 -8.98
CA PHE A 67 44.77 -3.52 -7.64
C PHE A 67 46.01 -3.21 -6.83
N SER A 68 45.94 -2.23 -5.93
CA SER A 68 46.84 -2.24 -4.80
C SER A 68 46.35 -3.29 -3.79
N CYS A 69 47.24 -4.15 -3.30
CA CYS A 69 46.88 -5.24 -2.40
C CYS A 69 47.56 -5.03 -1.04
N GLU A 70 46.80 -4.61 -0.05
CA GLU A 70 47.27 -4.63 1.36
C GLU A 70 46.86 -5.98 1.94
N ILE A 71 47.85 -6.81 2.30
CA ILE A 71 47.64 -8.10 2.94
C ILE A 71 48.22 -8.11 4.34
N SER A 72 47.44 -8.61 5.31
CA SER A 72 47.85 -8.81 6.70
C SER A 72 47.56 -10.25 7.09
N VAL A 73 48.64 -11.02 7.33
CA VAL A 73 48.52 -12.38 7.90
C VAL A 73 48.22 -12.26 9.37
N ILE A 74 47.03 -12.65 9.78
CA ILE A 74 46.53 -12.54 11.16
C ILE A 74 46.77 -13.79 11.99
N TYR A 75 46.98 -14.96 11.34
CA TYR A 75 47.21 -16.21 12.03
C TYR A 75 48.00 -17.17 11.17
N GLU A 76 48.98 -17.86 11.76
CA GLU A 76 49.74 -18.94 11.17
C GLU A 76 49.68 -20.17 12.07
N GLN A 77 49.43 -21.33 11.48
CA GLN A 77 49.48 -22.64 12.13
C GLN A 77 50.36 -23.62 11.34
N ALA A 78 51.16 -24.36 12.02
CA ALA A 78 52.05 -25.39 11.44
C ALA A 78 51.58 -26.79 11.89
N PRO A 79 50.56 -27.37 11.22
CA PRO A 79 50.07 -28.70 11.60
C PRO A 79 51.10 -29.80 11.32
N ALA A 80 52.05 -29.59 10.42
CA ALA A 80 53.18 -30.46 10.13
C ALA A 80 54.41 -29.63 9.69
N GLU A 81 55.58 -30.20 9.65
CA GLU A 81 56.79 -29.50 9.16
C GLU A 81 56.65 -29.03 7.70
N SER A 82 55.93 -29.84 6.88
CA SER A 82 55.71 -29.56 5.46
C SER A 82 54.39 -28.87 5.15
N VAL A 83 53.57 -28.42 6.14
CA VAL A 83 52.27 -27.76 5.95
C VAL A 83 52.15 -26.52 6.79
N ARG A 84 51.61 -25.45 6.20
CA ARG A 84 51.23 -24.22 6.87
C ARG A 84 49.80 -23.83 6.51
N ASN A 85 49.05 -23.45 7.50
CA ASN A 85 47.76 -22.80 7.35
C ASN A 85 47.89 -21.31 7.71
N LEU A 86 47.48 -20.45 6.82
CA LEU A 86 47.54 -18.98 7.01
C LEU A 86 46.15 -18.40 6.88
N SER A 87 45.75 -17.55 7.82
CA SER A 87 44.61 -16.69 7.68
C SER A 87 45.08 -15.25 7.45
N ALA A 88 44.53 -14.60 6.46
CA ALA A 88 44.87 -13.25 6.09
C ALA A 88 43.64 -12.38 5.84
N GLU A 89 43.79 -11.09 6.12
CA GLU A 89 42.85 -10.07 5.64
C GLU A 89 43.52 -9.35 4.47
N LEU A 90 42.75 -9.12 3.40
CA LEU A 90 43.19 -8.44 2.20
C LEU A 90 42.31 -7.21 1.98
N THR A 91 42.93 -6.10 1.62
CA THR A 91 42.21 -4.92 1.10
C THR A 91 42.73 -4.70 -0.32
N LEU A 92 41.86 -4.88 -1.30
CA LEU A 92 42.16 -4.66 -2.71
C LEU A 92 41.51 -3.32 -3.14
N ARG A 93 42.32 -2.41 -3.73
CA ARG A 93 41.83 -1.12 -4.21
C ARG A 93 42.30 -0.84 -5.62
N ASN A 94 41.38 -0.39 -6.47
CA ASN A 94 41.71 0.23 -7.76
C ASN A 94 40.88 1.52 -7.93
N THR A 95 40.86 2.11 -9.13
CA THR A 95 40.13 3.35 -9.42
C THR A 95 38.62 3.25 -9.15
N TYR A 96 38.04 2.07 -9.29
CA TYR A 96 36.59 1.86 -9.22
C TYR A 96 36.11 1.14 -7.98
N TYR A 97 36.96 0.29 -7.36
CA TYR A 97 36.55 -0.64 -6.31
C TYR A 97 37.48 -0.63 -5.09
N THR A 98 36.89 -0.86 -3.93
CA THR A 98 37.61 -1.25 -2.72
C THR A 98 36.95 -2.51 -2.18
N TRP A 99 37.69 -3.62 -2.14
CA TRP A 99 37.21 -4.90 -1.62
C TRP A 99 37.95 -5.29 -0.36
N TYR A 100 37.19 -5.82 0.60
CA TYR A 100 37.70 -6.40 1.82
C TYR A 100 37.47 -7.91 1.77
N LEU A 101 38.56 -8.68 1.77
CA LEU A 101 38.50 -10.12 1.66
C LEU A 101 39.15 -10.77 2.89
N ARG A 102 38.67 -11.95 3.25
CA ARG A 102 39.33 -12.86 4.17
C ARG A 102 39.83 -14.06 3.38
N GLY A 103 41.11 -14.31 3.44
CA GLY A 103 41.74 -15.45 2.80
C GLY A 103 42.17 -16.49 3.84
N PHE A 104 41.87 -17.75 3.57
CA PHE A 104 42.47 -18.88 4.25
C PHE A 104 43.26 -19.71 3.24
N TYR A 105 44.57 -19.83 3.51
CA TYR A 105 45.54 -20.48 2.62
C TYR A 105 46.13 -21.69 3.29
N ILE A 106 46.22 -22.79 2.55
CA ILE A 106 46.99 -23.98 2.92
C ILE A 106 48.18 -24.08 2.00
N LEU A 107 49.36 -24.11 2.58
CA LEU A 107 50.61 -24.27 1.83
C LEU A 107 51.25 -25.61 2.17
N ALA A 108 51.78 -26.25 1.15
CA ALA A 108 52.57 -27.49 1.26
C ALA A 108 54.01 -27.26 0.78
N LEU A 109 54.94 -27.86 1.46
CA LEU A 109 56.37 -27.82 1.05
C LEU A 109 56.61 -28.94 0.00
N GLU A 110 56.68 -28.57 -1.27
CA GLU A 110 56.92 -29.49 -2.41
C GLU A 110 58.28 -29.22 -3.00
N GLN A 111 59.10 -30.25 -3.07
CA GLN A 111 60.46 -30.16 -3.62
C GLN A 111 61.32 -29.01 -3.05
N GLY A 112 61.17 -28.71 -1.75
CA GLY A 112 61.86 -27.63 -1.06
C GLY A 112 61.30 -26.24 -1.32
N GLN A 113 60.15 -26.06 -1.96
CA GLN A 113 59.43 -24.80 -2.17
C GLN A 113 58.04 -24.87 -1.58
N TRP A 114 57.61 -23.78 -0.95
CA TRP A 114 56.22 -23.65 -0.50
C TRP A 114 55.29 -23.40 -1.71
N LYS A 115 54.23 -24.24 -1.82
CA LYS A 115 53.24 -24.17 -2.86
C LYS A 115 51.87 -23.97 -2.23
N VAL A 116 51.00 -23.19 -2.89
CA VAL A 116 49.64 -22.97 -2.46
C VAL A 116 48.82 -24.20 -2.82
N PHE A 117 48.34 -24.93 -1.82
CA PHE A 117 47.59 -26.17 -1.93
C PHE A 117 46.09 -25.95 -1.75
N GLY A 118 45.69 -24.97 -0.97
CA GLY A 118 44.28 -24.62 -0.76
C GLY A 118 44.08 -23.11 -0.59
N ILE A 119 43.01 -22.61 -1.16
CA ILE A 119 42.60 -21.23 -1.05
C ILE A 119 41.10 -21.19 -0.78
N HIS A 120 40.71 -20.51 0.29
CA HIS A 120 39.33 -20.13 0.50
C HIS A 120 39.25 -18.63 0.70
N MET A 121 38.41 -17.95 -0.09
CA MET A 121 38.18 -16.51 0.04
C MET A 121 36.74 -16.26 0.45
N SER A 122 36.51 -15.29 1.32
CA SER A 122 35.20 -14.83 1.73
C SER A 122 35.20 -13.31 1.87
N GLU A 123 34.07 -12.71 1.54
CA GLU A 123 33.82 -11.29 1.77
C GLU A 123 33.12 -11.11 3.13
N PRO A 124 33.59 -10.19 4.01
CA PRO A 124 32.86 -9.84 5.21
C PRO A 124 31.47 -9.27 4.83
N SER A 125 30.41 -9.77 5.44
CA SER A 125 29.08 -9.23 5.21
C SER A 125 29.02 -7.75 5.63
N GLN A 126 28.69 -6.86 4.71
CA GLN A 126 28.55 -5.43 4.98
C GLN A 126 27.40 -5.13 5.96
N ASN A 127 26.47 -6.06 6.11
CA ASN A 127 25.28 -5.95 6.94
C ASN A 127 25.44 -6.67 8.30
N GLN A 128 26.66 -7.00 8.71
CA GLN A 128 26.94 -7.66 9.98
C GLN A 128 27.89 -6.79 10.81
N ALA A 129 27.46 -6.41 12.02
CA ALA A 129 28.35 -5.71 12.94
C ALA A 129 29.50 -6.64 13.40
N GLY A 130 30.69 -6.08 13.68
CA GLY A 130 31.90 -6.85 13.98
C GLY A 130 31.83 -7.77 15.21
N SER A 131 30.78 -7.69 16.01
CA SER A 131 30.52 -8.54 17.18
C SER A 131 29.36 -9.51 17.01
N GLU A 132 28.69 -9.50 15.86
CA GLU A 132 27.54 -10.38 15.59
C GLU A 132 28.01 -11.76 15.10
N HIS A 133 27.50 -12.82 15.72
CA HIS A 133 27.75 -14.20 15.25
C HIS A 133 26.90 -14.57 14.03
N TYR A 134 25.75 -13.87 13.84
CA TYR A 134 24.85 -13.99 12.69
C TYR A 134 24.38 -12.59 12.29
N PRO A 135 24.10 -12.33 11.01
CA PRO A 135 23.64 -11.02 10.55
C PRO A 135 22.22 -10.71 11.06
N GLN A 136 22.13 -10.32 12.33
CA GLN A 136 20.85 -10.00 13.00
C GLN A 136 20.13 -8.85 12.30
N THR A 137 20.89 -7.88 11.77
CA THR A 137 20.34 -6.75 11.02
C THR A 137 19.55 -7.23 9.80
N LEU A 138 20.09 -8.15 9.00
CA LEU A 138 19.37 -8.74 7.85
C LEU A 138 18.12 -9.51 8.27
N VAL A 139 18.19 -10.26 9.37
CA VAL A 139 17.05 -11.00 9.91
C VAL A 139 15.98 -10.03 10.40
N MET A 140 16.36 -8.95 11.09
CA MET A 140 15.44 -7.94 11.58
C MET A 140 14.81 -7.14 10.44
N GLU A 141 15.58 -6.76 9.43
CA GLU A 141 15.06 -6.12 8.22
C GLU A 141 14.07 -7.02 7.48
N HIS A 142 14.39 -8.30 7.32
CA HIS A 142 13.49 -9.27 6.69
C HIS A 142 12.19 -9.44 7.49
N ILE A 143 12.29 -9.59 8.82
CA ILE A 143 11.11 -9.66 9.71
C ILE A 143 10.29 -8.37 9.66
N ALA A 144 10.94 -7.20 9.68
CA ALA A 144 10.28 -5.90 9.59
C ALA A 144 9.54 -5.76 8.26
N ARG A 145 10.17 -6.14 7.15
CA ARG A 145 9.56 -6.14 5.81
C ARG A 145 8.37 -7.09 5.73
N GLN A 146 8.51 -8.34 6.18
CA GLN A 146 7.39 -9.30 6.22
C GLN A 146 6.24 -8.79 7.09
N ARG A 147 6.55 -8.17 8.23
CA ARG A 147 5.54 -7.59 9.12
C ARG A 147 4.82 -6.42 8.46
N GLN A 148 5.53 -5.60 7.71
CA GLN A 148 4.95 -4.48 6.96
C GLN A 148 4.07 -4.97 5.80
N GLU A 149 4.50 -5.99 5.07
CA GLU A 149 3.70 -6.66 4.03
C GLU A 149 2.42 -7.26 4.64
N LEU A 150 2.53 -8.00 5.74
CA LEU A 150 1.36 -8.56 6.44
C LEU A 150 0.39 -7.48 6.95
N LEU A 151 0.90 -6.34 7.44
CA LEU A 151 0.06 -5.23 7.88
C LEU A 151 -0.66 -4.58 6.69
N ASN A 152 0.04 -4.36 5.58
CA ASN A 152 -0.54 -3.81 4.36
C ASN A 152 -1.63 -4.71 3.77
N ASP A 153 -1.47 -6.04 3.86
CA ASP A 153 -2.43 -7.01 3.34
C ASP A 153 -3.58 -7.30 4.32
N SER A 154 -3.41 -7.01 5.60
CA SER A 154 -4.44 -7.27 6.63
C SER A 154 -5.41 -6.10 6.85
N VAL A 155 -5.12 -4.91 6.33
CA VAL A 155 -6.04 -3.77 6.40
C VAL A 155 -7.17 -4.00 5.39
N PRO A 156 -8.45 -4.09 5.83
CA PRO A 156 -9.57 -4.23 4.91
C PRO A 156 -9.80 -2.92 4.16
N GLY A 157 -9.11 -2.74 3.04
CA GLY A 157 -9.21 -1.54 2.21
C GLY A 157 -7.99 -1.34 1.32
N GLY A 158 -8.17 -0.59 0.25
CA GLY A 158 -7.08 -0.11 -0.57
C GLY A 158 -6.30 0.97 0.17
N MET A 159 -4.99 0.91 0.15
CA MET A 159 -4.15 1.98 0.70
C MET A 159 -3.41 2.69 -0.41
N MET A 160 -3.33 4.00 -0.31
CA MET A 160 -2.53 4.83 -1.21
C MET A 160 -2.01 6.08 -0.51
N GLY A 161 -0.98 6.66 -1.05
CA GLY A 161 -0.41 7.88 -0.53
C GLY A 161 0.11 8.80 -1.61
N GLY A 162 0.05 10.10 -1.35
CA GLY A 162 0.57 11.14 -2.23
C GLY A 162 1.24 12.26 -1.45
N TYR A 163 2.20 12.92 -2.10
CA TYR A 163 2.83 14.09 -1.53
C TYR A 163 1.84 15.26 -1.44
N MET A 164 1.97 16.09 -0.40
CA MET A 164 1.14 17.27 -0.20
C MET A 164 1.55 18.43 -1.13
N GLU A 165 1.48 18.16 -2.43
CA GLU A 165 1.77 19.08 -3.52
C GLU A 165 0.58 19.12 -4.48
N ALA A 166 0.59 20.05 -5.46
CA ALA A 166 -0.50 20.19 -6.42
C ALA A 166 -0.75 18.88 -7.18
N GLY A 167 -1.99 18.38 -7.13
CA GLY A 167 -2.40 17.14 -7.77
C GLY A 167 -2.05 15.86 -6.98
N PHE A 168 -1.44 15.98 -5.82
CA PHE A 168 -0.97 14.87 -4.98
C PHE A 168 -0.10 13.89 -5.79
N PRO A 169 1.17 14.24 -6.07
CA PRO A 169 2.10 13.34 -6.73
C PRO A 169 2.13 11.99 -6.01
N PHE A 170 2.07 10.92 -6.80
CA PHE A 170 1.97 9.56 -6.29
C PHE A 170 3.18 9.20 -5.42
N TYR A 171 2.93 8.48 -4.31
CA TYR A 171 3.94 8.05 -3.36
C TYR A 171 3.94 6.52 -3.19
N PHE A 172 2.78 5.90 -2.86
CA PHE A 172 2.67 4.46 -2.74
C PHE A 172 1.23 3.98 -2.95
N ILE A 173 1.07 2.68 -3.23
CA ILE A 173 -0.21 1.99 -3.34
C ILE A 173 -0.03 0.54 -2.88
N ASN A 174 -1.01 -0.01 -2.14
CA ASN A 174 -0.98 -1.42 -1.78
C ASN A 174 -1.68 -2.31 -2.82
N ARG A 175 -1.52 -3.63 -2.67
CA ARG A 175 -2.11 -4.60 -3.59
C ARG A 175 -3.63 -4.50 -3.65
N HIS A 176 -4.31 -4.35 -2.52
CA HIS A 176 -5.78 -4.22 -2.47
C HIS A 176 -6.29 -3.04 -3.29
N MET A 177 -5.60 -1.90 -3.25
CA MET A 177 -6.01 -0.74 -4.05
C MET A 177 -5.81 -0.98 -5.55
N LEU A 178 -4.73 -1.63 -5.95
CA LEU A 178 -4.50 -2.04 -7.33
C LEU A 178 -5.63 -2.97 -7.81
N ASP A 179 -6.02 -3.94 -6.99
CA ASP A 179 -7.11 -4.87 -7.28
C ASP A 179 -8.48 -4.15 -7.42
N TYR A 180 -8.79 -3.19 -6.54
CA TYR A 180 -10.00 -2.36 -6.66
C TYR A 180 -10.06 -1.62 -7.99
N LEU A 181 -8.93 -1.05 -8.40
CA LEU A 181 -8.83 -0.26 -9.60
C LEU A 181 -8.58 -1.08 -10.88
N GLY A 182 -8.22 -2.37 -10.74
CA GLY A 182 -8.01 -3.31 -11.84
C GLY A 182 -6.64 -3.19 -12.51
N TYR A 183 -5.60 -2.74 -11.80
CA TYR A 183 -4.23 -2.67 -12.28
C TYR A 183 -3.42 -3.88 -11.83
N GLU A 184 -2.50 -4.33 -12.68
CA GLU A 184 -1.64 -5.47 -12.35
C GLU A 184 -0.49 -5.08 -11.42
N ASN A 185 0.00 -3.84 -11.53
CA ASN A 185 1.12 -3.35 -10.74
C ASN A 185 1.11 -1.82 -10.62
N GLU A 186 1.96 -1.31 -9.73
CA GLU A 186 2.13 0.11 -9.44
C GLU A 186 2.61 0.93 -10.66
N ALA A 187 3.52 0.36 -11.46
CA ALA A 187 4.08 1.07 -12.63
C ALA A 187 2.99 1.37 -13.67
N GLU A 188 2.10 0.42 -13.90
CA GLU A 188 0.96 0.59 -14.80
C GLU A 188 -0.02 1.64 -14.28
N PHE A 189 -0.37 1.59 -12.98
CA PHE A 189 -1.21 2.59 -12.35
C PHE A 189 -0.61 3.99 -12.46
N THR A 190 0.66 4.14 -12.09
CA THR A 190 1.36 5.42 -12.11
C THR A 190 1.42 6.02 -13.51
N ALA A 191 1.63 5.20 -14.54
CA ALA A 191 1.65 5.63 -15.93
C ALA A 191 0.26 6.15 -16.38
N ASP A 192 -0.83 5.44 -16.03
CA ASP A 192 -2.19 5.84 -16.43
C ASP A 192 -2.64 7.14 -15.76
N ILE A 193 -2.31 7.35 -14.50
CA ILE A 193 -2.64 8.58 -13.77
C ILE A 193 -1.65 9.74 -14.03
N GLY A 194 -0.59 9.50 -14.81
CA GLY A 194 0.47 10.50 -15.04
C GLY A 194 1.21 10.91 -13.77
N GLY A 195 1.32 10.01 -12.79
CA GLY A 195 1.97 10.25 -11.52
C GLY A 195 1.19 11.13 -10.52
N LEU A 196 -0.06 11.50 -10.82
CA LEU A 196 -0.88 12.39 -9.97
C LEU A 196 -2.17 11.69 -9.52
N ILE A 197 -2.33 11.50 -8.22
CA ILE A 197 -3.52 10.86 -7.62
C ILE A 197 -4.82 11.59 -7.98
N SER A 198 -4.78 12.91 -8.09
CA SER A 198 -5.96 13.69 -8.51
C SER A 198 -6.55 13.26 -9.85
N ASN A 199 -5.76 12.62 -10.72
CA ASN A 199 -6.20 12.18 -12.04
C ASN A 199 -7.05 10.90 -12.00
N CYS A 200 -6.97 10.10 -10.93
CA CYS A 200 -7.86 8.96 -10.76
C CYS A 200 -9.26 9.34 -10.23
N ARG A 201 -9.48 10.60 -9.82
CA ARG A 201 -10.80 11.07 -9.36
C ARG A 201 -11.70 11.40 -10.55
N HIS A 202 -13.00 11.16 -10.38
CA HIS A 202 -13.99 11.59 -11.37
C HIS A 202 -13.89 13.10 -11.62
N PRO A 203 -13.96 13.58 -12.88
CA PRO A 203 -13.82 15.01 -13.18
C PRO A 203 -14.72 15.93 -12.36
N ASP A 204 -16.00 15.55 -12.22
CA ASP A 204 -17.00 16.36 -11.48
C ASP A 204 -16.73 16.43 -9.97
N ASP A 205 -16.01 15.44 -9.41
CA ASP A 205 -15.75 15.35 -7.98
C ASP A 205 -14.46 16.09 -7.59
N ARG A 206 -13.57 16.39 -8.54
CA ARG A 206 -12.21 16.90 -8.27
C ARG A 206 -12.18 18.18 -7.48
N GLU A 207 -12.97 19.16 -7.88
CA GLU A 207 -12.98 20.50 -7.26
C GLU A 207 -13.49 20.40 -5.84
N GLU A 208 -14.62 19.74 -5.63
CA GLU A 208 -15.23 19.57 -4.32
C GLU A 208 -14.36 18.76 -3.37
N VAL A 209 -13.78 17.65 -3.84
CA VAL A 209 -12.86 16.83 -3.05
C VAL A 209 -11.63 17.63 -2.63
N ASN A 210 -11.03 18.41 -3.54
CA ASN A 210 -9.88 19.24 -3.21
C ASN A 210 -10.24 20.31 -2.16
N ARG A 211 -11.42 20.91 -2.26
CA ARG A 211 -11.93 21.89 -1.30
C ARG A 211 -12.12 21.26 0.09
N LEU A 212 -12.76 20.08 0.14
CA LEU A 212 -13.01 19.35 1.39
C LEU A 212 -11.71 18.89 2.06
N LEU A 213 -10.76 18.36 1.27
CA LEU A 213 -9.45 17.95 1.77
C LEU A 213 -8.69 19.15 2.36
N ALA A 214 -8.64 20.26 1.63
CA ALA A 214 -7.95 21.46 2.08
C ALA A 214 -8.55 22.00 3.39
N ALA A 215 -9.89 22.05 3.49
CA ALA A 215 -10.59 22.53 4.69
C ALA A 215 -10.32 21.63 5.90
N GLN A 216 -10.44 20.30 5.74
CA GLN A 216 -10.24 19.36 6.85
C GLN A 216 -8.78 19.30 7.30
N LEU A 217 -7.82 19.29 6.35
CA LEU A 217 -6.39 19.29 6.67
C LEU A 217 -5.87 20.63 7.23
N ALA A 218 -6.63 21.73 7.09
CA ALA A 218 -6.32 22.99 7.76
C ALA A 218 -6.66 22.96 9.25
N GLU A 219 -7.69 22.18 9.64
CA GLU A 219 -8.16 22.07 11.02
C GLU A 219 -7.58 20.87 11.77
N LYS A 220 -7.33 19.77 11.05
CA LYS A 220 -6.90 18.48 11.61
C LYS A 220 -5.84 17.87 10.70
N ASP A 221 -5.10 16.89 11.22
CA ASP A 221 -4.18 16.07 10.41
C ASP A 221 -4.88 14.89 9.71
N GLU A 222 -6.21 14.85 9.75
CA GLU A 222 -7.02 13.76 9.20
C GLU A 222 -8.14 14.30 8.32
N TYR A 223 -8.57 13.49 7.34
CA TYR A 223 -9.73 13.80 6.51
C TYR A 223 -10.56 12.55 6.22
N ALA A 224 -11.83 12.76 5.88
CA ALA A 224 -12.75 11.73 5.42
C ALA A 224 -13.61 12.30 4.28
N VAL A 225 -13.57 11.69 3.10
CA VAL A 225 -14.32 12.13 1.93
C VAL A 225 -14.79 10.93 1.08
N ASP A 226 -15.99 11.05 0.52
CA ASP A 226 -16.52 10.11 -0.48
C ASP A 226 -16.35 10.71 -1.87
N TYR A 227 -15.85 9.91 -2.82
CA TYR A 227 -15.76 10.33 -4.21
C TYR A 227 -15.68 9.14 -5.16
N ARG A 228 -15.87 9.40 -6.45
CA ARG A 228 -15.74 8.39 -7.50
C ARG A 228 -14.30 8.30 -7.98
N MET A 229 -13.75 7.10 -7.98
CA MET A 229 -12.40 6.80 -8.44
C MET A 229 -12.44 5.97 -9.72
N LYS A 230 -11.65 6.38 -10.72
CA LYS A 230 -11.57 5.75 -12.04
C LYS A 230 -10.81 4.45 -11.97
N LYS A 231 -11.35 3.40 -12.56
CA LYS A 231 -10.68 2.12 -12.80
C LYS A 231 -9.94 2.12 -14.13
N LYS A 232 -9.05 1.15 -14.31
CA LYS A 232 -8.31 0.91 -15.56
C LYS A 232 -9.23 0.74 -16.78
N ASP A 233 -10.38 0.07 -16.62
CA ASP A 233 -11.36 -0.14 -17.67
C ASP A 233 -12.20 1.10 -18.02
N GLY A 234 -11.96 2.21 -17.36
CA GLY A 234 -12.68 3.49 -17.54
C GLY A 234 -13.98 3.58 -16.73
N THR A 235 -14.40 2.54 -16.02
CA THR A 235 -15.52 2.60 -15.08
C THR A 235 -15.10 3.29 -13.77
N TYR A 236 -16.07 3.51 -12.87
CA TYR A 236 -15.82 4.18 -11.59
C TYR A 236 -16.33 3.35 -10.44
N ILE A 237 -15.61 3.39 -9.33
CA ILE A 237 -16.07 2.92 -8.02
C ILE A 237 -16.24 4.11 -7.07
N TRP A 238 -17.18 4.00 -6.14
CA TRP A 238 -17.26 4.91 -5.01
C TRP A 238 -16.30 4.49 -3.92
N VAL A 239 -15.47 5.40 -3.45
CA VAL A 239 -14.56 5.16 -2.34
C VAL A 239 -14.88 6.09 -1.18
N HIS A 240 -14.81 5.55 0.04
CA HIS A 240 -14.69 6.32 1.26
C HIS A 240 -13.21 6.41 1.61
N ASP A 241 -12.63 7.58 1.46
CA ASP A 241 -11.20 7.85 1.62
C ASP A 241 -10.95 8.48 2.98
N LEU A 242 -10.31 7.72 3.86
CA LEU A 242 -9.87 8.12 5.19
C LEU A 242 -8.37 8.34 5.17
N GLY A 243 -7.94 9.58 5.18
CA GLY A 243 -6.54 9.91 5.07
C GLY A 243 -5.99 10.70 6.26
N ARG A 244 -4.67 10.63 6.39
CA ARG A 244 -3.92 11.30 7.44
C ARG A 244 -2.65 11.92 6.89
N ARG A 245 -2.32 13.12 7.38
CA ARG A 245 -1.03 13.74 7.14
C ARG A 245 0.09 12.92 7.74
N THR A 246 1.16 12.73 6.98
CA THR A 246 2.35 11.99 7.36
C THR A 246 3.60 12.64 6.76
N VAL A 247 4.75 12.05 7.05
CA VAL A 247 6.02 12.39 6.39
C VAL A 247 6.49 11.15 5.65
N ALA A 248 6.78 11.29 4.37
CA ALA A 248 7.31 10.22 3.54
C ALA A 248 8.77 9.88 3.94
N GLU A 249 9.28 8.74 3.48
CA GLU A 249 10.65 8.29 3.80
C GLU A 249 11.73 9.28 3.37
N ASP A 250 11.50 10.06 2.32
CA ASP A 250 12.38 11.11 1.83
C ASP A 250 12.26 12.45 2.60
N GLY A 251 11.45 12.50 3.66
CA GLY A 251 11.25 13.65 4.52
C GLY A 251 10.21 14.66 4.01
N ARG A 252 9.59 14.45 2.85
CA ARG A 252 8.53 15.34 2.33
C ARG A 252 7.20 15.11 3.04
N ALA A 253 6.42 16.20 3.17
CA ALA A 253 5.05 16.12 3.67
C ALA A 253 4.18 15.30 2.68
N ALA A 254 3.42 14.37 3.21
CA ALA A 254 2.57 13.48 2.44
C ALA A 254 1.24 13.23 3.16
N VAL A 255 0.30 12.63 2.46
CA VAL A 255 -0.89 12.01 3.02
C VAL A 255 -0.85 10.52 2.72
N ALA A 256 -1.26 9.73 3.70
CA ALA A 256 -1.52 8.31 3.52
C ALA A 256 -2.99 8.06 3.84
N SER A 257 -3.66 7.26 3.03
CA SER A 257 -5.08 7.01 3.19
C SER A 257 -5.45 5.53 3.04
N VAL A 258 -6.58 5.19 3.64
CA VAL A 258 -7.29 3.93 3.46
C VAL A 258 -8.57 4.23 2.70
N CYS A 259 -8.72 3.62 1.54
CA CYS A 259 -9.89 3.73 0.68
C CYS A 259 -10.74 2.47 0.82
N VAL A 260 -11.98 2.62 1.23
CA VAL A 260 -12.96 1.52 1.30
C VAL A 260 -13.89 1.64 0.10
N ASP A 261 -14.08 0.55 -0.64
CA ASP A 261 -15.07 0.51 -1.72
C ASP A 261 -16.47 0.50 -1.13
N ILE A 262 -17.21 1.58 -1.36
CA ILE A 262 -18.60 1.76 -0.91
C ILE A 262 -19.61 1.71 -2.09
N THR A 263 -19.18 1.21 -3.25
CA THR A 263 -20.01 1.17 -4.47
C THR A 263 -21.32 0.40 -4.23
N ALA A 264 -21.22 -0.77 -3.61
CA ALA A 264 -22.42 -1.57 -3.32
C ALA A 264 -23.38 -0.83 -2.37
N GLN A 265 -22.86 -0.12 -1.37
CA GLN A 265 -23.65 0.69 -0.44
C GLN A 265 -24.35 1.84 -1.15
N LYS A 266 -23.63 2.60 -2.00
CA LYS A 266 -24.20 3.71 -2.78
C LYS A 266 -25.26 3.21 -3.76
N THR A 267 -24.98 2.12 -4.49
CA THR A 267 -25.93 1.51 -5.40
C THR A 267 -27.21 1.06 -4.69
N ALA A 268 -27.09 0.38 -3.56
CA ALA A 268 -28.26 -0.04 -2.79
C ALA A 268 -29.06 1.17 -2.26
N GLN A 269 -28.37 2.23 -1.86
CA GLN A 269 -29.02 3.46 -1.39
C GLN A 269 -29.79 4.15 -2.53
N ASP A 270 -29.18 4.23 -3.72
CA ASP A 270 -29.82 4.79 -4.91
C ASP A 270 -31.01 3.94 -5.36
N GLU A 271 -30.90 2.60 -5.31
CA GLU A 271 -31.96 1.67 -5.64
C GLU A 271 -33.17 1.82 -4.71
N VAL A 272 -32.92 1.94 -3.39
CA VAL A 272 -33.97 2.22 -2.42
C VAL A 272 -34.64 3.56 -2.70
N LEU A 273 -33.87 4.61 -3.01
CA LEU A 273 -34.40 5.92 -3.35
C LEU A 273 -35.23 5.89 -4.65
N HIS A 274 -34.75 5.16 -5.66
CA HIS A 274 -35.49 4.96 -6.89
C HIS A 274 -36.81 4.20 -6.66
N LEU A 275 -36.79 3.12 -5.88
CA LEU A 275 -38.01 2.41 -5.52
C LEU A 275 -38.99 3.31 -4.77
N TYR A 276 -38.51 4.08 -3.79
CA TYR A 276 -39.30 5.02 -3.01
C TYR A 276 -39.99 6.08 -3.88
N ASN A 277 -39.28 6.66 -4.83
CA ASN A 277 -39.84 7.69 -5.72
C ASN A 277 -40.75 7.13 -6.83
N ASN A 278 -40.57 5.85 -7.19
CA ASN A 278 -41.42 5.21 -8.24
C ASN A 278 -42.64 4.45 -7.69
N ILE A 279 -42.86 4.47 -6.36
CA ILE A 279 -44.10 3.92 -5.78
C ILE A 279 -45.31 4.71 -6.32
N PRO A 280 -46.33 4.06 -6.94
CA PRO A 280 -47.52 4.76 -7.38
C PRO A 280 -48.29 5.33 -6.19
N GLY A 281 -48.30 6.65 -6.08
CA GLY A 281 -48.97 7.38 -4.99
C GLY A 281 -47.98 8.03 -4.02
N GLY A 282 -48.54 8.73 -3.04
CA GLY A 282 -47.77 9.44 -2.03
C GLY A 282 -47.32 8.55 -0.92
N VAL A 283 -45.99 8.47 -0.69
CA VAL A 283 -45.39 7.89 0.50
C VAL A 283 -44.70 9.00 1.27
N PHE A 284 -45.05 9.16 2.54
CA PHE A 284 -44.51 10.25 3.34
C PHE A 284 -44.44 9.88 4.82
N ARG A 285 -43.57 10.59 5.53
CA ARG A 285 -43.47 10.57 6.97
C ARG A 285 -43.91 11.91 7.53
N CYS A 286 -44.83 11.90 8.52
CA CYS A 286 -45.24 13.13 9.16
C CYS A 286 -45.27 12.98 10.68
N ARG A 287 -45.17 14.10 11.39
CA ARG A 287 -45.29 14.14 12.85
C ARG A 287 -46.72 13.83 13.29
N PHE A 288 -46.85 13.28 14.47
CA PHE A 288 -48.14 13.14 15.13
C PHE A 288 -48.47 14.44 15.87
N ASP A 289 -48.75 15.50 15.12
CA ASP A 289 -49.15 16.81 15.57
C ASP A 289 -50.50 17.23 14.91
N GLU A 290 -51.00 18.42 15.26
CA GLU A 290 -52.30 18.90 14.73
C GLU A 290 -52.29 19.17 13.21
N ASP A 291 -51.11 19.50 12.67
CA ASP A 291 -50.92 19.82 11.25
C ASP A 291 -50.45 18.62 10.41
N PHE A 292 -50.14 17.49 11.00
CA PHE A 292 -49.48 16.35 10.32
C PHE A 292 -48.27 16.85 9.51
N SER A 293 -47.38 17.53 10.22
CA SER A 293 -46.22 18.17 9.62
C SER A 293 -45.33 17.14 8.91
N VAL A 294 -45.21 17.26 7.59
CA VAL A 294 -44.45 16.35 6.76
C VAL A 294 -42.96 16.51 7.02
N ILE A 295 -42.27 15.43 7.34
CA ILE A 295 -40.83 15.35 7.59
C ILE A 295 -40.13 15.02 6.28
N ASP A 296 -40.69 14.04 5.54
CA ASP A 296 -40.15 13.54 4.29
C ASP A 296 -41.28 12.97 3.42
N ALA A 297 -41.13 13.06 2.11
CA ALA A 297 -42.09 12.53 1.16
C ALA A 297 -41.43 12.17 -0.18
N ASN A 298 -41.97 11.15 -0.86
CA ASN A 298 -41.56 10.79 -2.21
C ASN A 298 -42.11 11.78 -3.26
N ASP A 299 -41.58 11.73 -4.46
CA ASP A 299 -42.01 12.59 -5.58
C ASP A 299 -43.46 12.37 -5.94
N GLY A 300 -43.95 11.14 -5.80
CA GLY A 300 -45.36 10.77 -6.09
C GLY A 300 -46.37 11.52 -5.24
N LEU A 301 -46.06 11.93 -3.99
CA LEU A 301 -46.96 12.79 -3.22
C LEU A 301 -47.10 14.16 -3.87
N PHE A 302 -45.99 14.81 -4.25
CA PHE A 302 -45.98 16.14 -4.83
C PHE A 302 -46.66 16.19 -6.22
N GLU A 303 -46.37 15.18 -7.03
CA GLU A 303 -47.06 15.02 -8.32
C GLU A 303 -48.59 14.86 -8.13
N PHE A 304 -48.99 14.09 -7.11
CA PHE A 304 -50.40 13.86 -6.83
C PHE A 304 -51.13 15.12 -6.37
N ILE A 305 -50.52 15.94 -5.47
CA ILE A 305 -51.15 17.15 -4.96
C ILE A 305 -50.91 18.38 -5.85
N GLY A 306 -49.97 18.30 -6.82
CA GLY A 306 -49.66 19.32 -7.81
C GLY A 306 -48.79 20.48 -7.28
N TYR A 307 -48.22 20.38 -6.10
CA TYR A 307 -47.26 21.33 -5.52
C TYR A 307 -45.85 20.88 -5.74
N SER A 308 -44.91 21.80 -5.96
CA SER A 308 -43.50 21.50 -5.83
C SER A 308 -43.10 21.34 -4.35
N ARG A 309 -41.94 20.70 -4.09
CA ARG A 309 -41.41 20.56 -2.74
C ARG A 309 -41.23 21.93 -2.06
N ASP A 310 -40.69 22.92 -2.81
CA ASP A 310 -40.46 24.29 -2.30
C ASP A 310 -41.76 25.00 -2.00
N GLU A 311 -42.76 24.88 -2.85
CA GLU A 311 -44.11 25.45 -2.62
C GLU A 311 -44.77 24.85 -1.40
N PHE A 312 -44.66 23.54 -1.22
CA PHE A 312 -45.24 22.87 -0.07
C PHE A 312 -44.48 23.23 1.23
N ALA A 313 -43.17 23.36 1.14
CA ALA A 313 -42.34 23.87 2.24
C ALA A 313 -42.71 25.33 2.65
N ALA A 314 -43.00 26.18 1.66
CA ALA A 314 -43.49 27.55 1.92
C ALA A 314 -44.85 27.57 2.65
N MET A 315 -45.65 26.49 2.52
CA MET A 315 -46.87 26.30 3.29
C MET A 315 -46.65 25.69 4.68
N GLY A 316 -45.37 25.54 5.09
CA GLY A 316 -44.98 24.96 6.38
C GLY A 316 -44.97 23.44 6.41
N ASN A 317 -44.93 22.75 5.28
CA ASN A 317 -44.94 21.26 5.15
C ASN A 317 -46.16 20.65 5.83
N ARG A 318 -47.31 21.30 5.86
CA ARG A 318 -48.51 20.88 6.59
C ARG A 318 -49.47 20.11 5.70
N MET A 319 -49.69 18.82 6.01
CA MET A 319 -50.73 18.04 5.33
C MET A 319 -52.14 18.61 5.62
N SER A 320 -52.39 19.19 6.79
CA SER A 320 -53.64 19.85 7.15
C SER A 320 -54.05 20.91 6.15
N ALA A 321 -53.07 21.58 5.49
CA ALA A 321 -53.32 22.65 4.52
C ALA A 321 -53.89 22.16 3.19
N VAL A 322 -53.69 20.90 2.86
CA VAL A 322 -54.21 20.26 1.59
C VAL A 322 -55.36 19.30 1.86
N ILE A 323 -55.67 18.95 3.10
CA ILE A 323 -56.85 18.14 3.44
C ILE A 323 -58.09 18.99 3.36
N TYR A 324 -59.17 18.44 2.83
CA TYR A 324 -60.45 19.15 2.77
C TYR A 324 -60.93 19.52 4.17
N PRO A 325 -61.29 20.80 4.45
CA PRO A 325 -61.50 21.30 5.83
C PRO A 325 -62.53 20.50 6.66
N GLU A 326 -63.61 20.08 6.03
CA GLU A 326 -64.65 19.28 6.73
C GLU A 326 -64.17 17.89 7.15
N ASP A 327 -63.17 17.34 6.43
CA ASP A 327 -62.63 16.00 6.70
C ASP A 327 -61.65 15.98 7.87
N LEU A 328 -61.01 17.12 8.20
CA LEU A 328 -59.96 17.20 9.26
C LEU A 328 -60.49 16.73 10.63
N SER A 329 -61.65 17.24 11.05
CA SER A 329 -62.22 16.89 12.36
C SER A 329 -62.65 15.44 12.45
N VAL A 330 -63.23 14.93 11.38
CA VAL A 330 -63.68 13.52 11.26
C VAL A 330 -62.48 12.58 11.25
N MET A 331 -61.43 12.94 10.51
CA MET A 331 -60.15 12.20 10.45
C MET A 331 -59.47 12.12 11.83
N ALA A 332 -59.37 13.27 12.52
CA ALA A 332 -58.75 13.34 13.87
C ALA A 332 -59.47 12.43 14.88
N GLN A 333 -60.80 12.40 14.80
CA GLN A 333 -61.58 11.54 15.69
C GLN A 333 -61.40 10.04 15.38
N LYS A 334 -61.44 9.66 14.10
CA LYS A 334 -61.23 8.27 13.65
C LYS A 334 -59.84 7.79 13.99
N LEU A 335 -58.84 8.65 13.84
CA LEU A 335 -57.45 8.35 14.14
C LEU A 335 -57.26 8.04 15.65
N LYS A 336 -57.80 8.88 16.52
CA LYS A 336 -57.80 8.64 17.98
C LYS A 336 -58.46 7.35 18.38
N GLU A 337 -59.50 6.96 17.67
CA GLU A 337 -60.24 5.74 17.94
C GLU A 337 -59.48 4.48 17.49
N GLN A 338 -58.89 4.52 16.28
CA GLN A 338 -58.11 3.39 15.75
C GLN A 338 -56.84 3.15 16.57
N LEU A 339 -56.17 4.21 17.04
CA LEU A 339 -54.96 4.11 17.88
C LEU A 339 -55.18 3.47 19.25
N LYS A 340 -56.44 3.32 19.70
CA LYS A 340 -56.73 2.55 20.92
C LYS A 340 -56.53 1.04 20.72
N TYR A 341 -56.58 0.56 19.51
CA TYR A 341 -56.57 -0.87 19.15
C TYR A 341 -55.26 -1.31 18.45
N GLY A 342 -54.39 -0.37 18.13
CA GLY A 342 -53.08 -0.66 17.50
C GLY A 342 -52.41 0.58 16.96
N ASN A 343 -51.27 0.38 16.33
CA ASN A 343 -50.46 1.49 15.74
C ASN A 343 -50.69 1.71 14.24
N THR A 344 -51.62 0.99 13.65
CA THR A 344 -51.94 1.12 12.22
C THR A 344 -53.29 1.79 12.04
N ILE A 345 -53.38 2.77 11.17
CA ILE A 345 -54.60 3.47 10.83
C ILE A 345 -54.91 3.34 9.37
N HIS A 346 -56.22 3.32 9.08
CA HIS A 346 -56.79 3.42 7.74
C HIS A 346 -57.76 4.58 7.67
N ASN A 347 -57.54 5.49 6.73
CA ASN A 347 -58.43 6.63 6.57
C ASN A 347 -58.71 6.89 5.07
N GLN A 348 -59.91 7.44 4.81
CA GLN A 348 -60.27 8.00 3.50
C GLN A 348 -60.71 9.42 3.71
N ASN A 349 -60.14 10.33 2.94
CA ASN A 349 -60.43 11.75 3.00
C ASN A 349 -60.22 12.41 1.64
N ARG A 350 -60.68 13.62 1.50
CA ARG A 350 -60.49 14.46 0.31
C ARG A 350 -59.25 15.31 0.48
N LEU A 351 -58.47 15.45 -0.61
CA LEU A 351 -57.43 16.46 -0.71
C LEU A 351 -57.85 17.53 -1.72
N ILE A 352 -57.41 18.76 -1.47
CA ILE A 352 -57.49 19.88 -2.39
C ILE A 352 -56.13 20.05 -3.05
N CYS A 353 -56.05 19.75 -4.35
CA CYS A 353 -54.83 19.95 -5.12
C CYS A 353 -54.59 21.43 -5.45
N LYS A 354 -53.36 21.77 -5.88
CA LYS A 354 -52.98 23.13 -6.26
C LYS A 354 -53.84 23.75 -7.32
N ASP A 355 -54.33 22.97 -8.25
CA ASP A 355 -55.28 23.38 -9.32
C ASP A 355 -56.74 23.59 -8.84
N GLY A 356 -57.00 23.42 -7.54
CA GLY A 356 -58.32 23.50 -6.94
C GLY A 356 -59.16 22.23 -7.10
N SER A 357 -58.65 21.20 -7.77
CA SER A 357 -59.35 19.93 -7.89
C SER A 357 -59.42 19.19 -6.55
N VAL A 358 -60.52 18.51 -6.30
CA VAL A 358 -60.72 17.70 -5.10
C VAL A 358 -60.54 16.20 -5.47
N ARG A 359 -59.62 15.54 -4.80
CA ARG A 359 -59.36 14.12 -5.03
C ARG A 359 -59.60 13.30 -3.78
N TRP A 360 -60.23 12.16 -3.92
CA TRP A 360 -60.37 11.17 -2.87
C TRP A 360 -59.07 10.37 -2.73
N ILE A 361 -58.61 10.21 -1.50
CA ILE A 361 -57.46 9.35 -1.17
C ILE A 361 -57.83 8.32 -0.13
N SER A 362 -57.11 7.22 -0.16
CA SER A 362 -57.09 6.20 0.90
C SER A 362 -55.70 6.14 1.47
N VAL A 363 -55.55 6.43 2.75
CA VAL A 363 -54.28 6.47 3.45
C VAL A 363 -54.21 5.31 4.43
N LYS A 364 -53.14 4.55 4.33
CA LYS A 364 -52.71 3.62 5.37
C LYS A 364 -51.49 4.21 6.05
N ALA A 365 -51.50 4.33 7.38
CA ALA A 365 -50.36 4.86 8.12
C ALA A 365 -50.08 4.01 9.34
N GLN A 366 -48.81 3.98 9.72
CA GLN A 366 -48.35 3.28 10.91
C GLN A 366 -47.63 4.27 11.84
N LEU A 367 -48.05 4.30 13.13
CA LEU A 367 -47.46 5.13 14.16
C LEU A 367 -46.21 4.47 14.70
N PHE A 368 -45.13 5.23 14.72
CA PHE A 368 -43.86 4.88 15.35
C PHE A 368 -43.54 5.87 16.48
N THR A 369 -42.88 5.36 17.51
CA THR A 369 -42.31 6.18 18.59
C THR A 369 -40.80 5.98 18.58
N GLU A 370 -40.07 7.06 18.41
CA GLU A 370 -38.60 7.06 18.44
C GLU A 370 -38.06 6.89 19.86
N GLN A 371 -36.76 6.63 20.00
CA GLN A 371 -36.11 6.45 21.33
C GLN A 371 -36.17 7.75 22.16
N ASN A 372 -36.23 8.91 21.53
CA ASN A 372 -36.39 10.22 22.20
C ASN A 372 -37.84 10.52 22.62
N GLY A 373 -38.80 9.62 22.32
CA GLY A 373 -40.23 9.77 22.64
C GLY A 373 -41.02 10.53 21.57
N GLU A 374 -40.42 11.01 20.48
CA GLU A 374 -41.14 11.62 19.36
C GLU A 374 -41.96 10.59 18.59
N GLN A 375 -43.18 11.00 18.22
CA GLN A 375 -44.11 10.15 17.49
C GLN A 375 -44.32 10.66 16.06
N HIS A 376 -44.28 9.76 15.11
CA HIS A 376 -44.53 10.08 13.70
C HIS A 376 -45.23 8.92 12.97
N PHE A 377 -45.93 9.25 11.91
CA PHE A 377 -46.56 8.30 11.00
C PHE A 377 -45.70 8.04 9.78
N TYR A 378 -45.65 6.80 9.36
CA TYR A 378 -45.28 6.40 8.00
C TYR A 378 -46.56 6.13 7.24
N CYS A 379 -46.78 6.89 6.18
CA CYS A 379 -48.01 6.91 5.40
C CYS A 379 -47.80 6.46 3.96
#